data_1b50261a0fa8fd60629fb0db66f21fff
#
_entry.id   1b50261a0fa8fd60629fb0db66f21fff
#
_cell.length_a   1.000
_cell.length_b   1.000
_cell.length_c   1.000
_cell.angle_alpha   90.00
_cell.angle_beta   90.00
_cell.angle_gamma   90.00
#
_symmetry.space_group_name_H-M   'P 1'
#
loop_
_entity.id
_entity.type
_entity.pdbx_description
1 polymer ?
#
loop_
_entity_poly.entity_id
_entity_poly.type
_entity_poly.pdbx_seq_one_letter_code
_entity_poly.pdbx_strand_id
1 'polypeptide(L)'
;MTLTALIGWSKTNVIAEDGPKQVDATITNFRFMNLSRTNVGDIYYTDNFYFDLDWAANTTGATLKEGDYFTIDLPDTVMFSSDSSPIDFDIYDADGTGAVIAKAHITAGTNGATAKVVFTNWVENRYNVKGNIQLSARFDLTRVPVNQSTSFTVSVNAGKSNTTSSSGSVNVAGPQVLTDEELNKFAWYDTENPHLANWEIRINHKKATLPNVTIHDTIVGSTEKILKDTIRLSKVQMDQYGNDIAGTSTPVDLTGKLTMSDNDQTFTINVGNVNGEQYRLTYQSTYTEGTNLNNKLTLASVDETYTFDARFSRASSGGSGSGSLANKIKLTKV
;
A
#
# COMPACT_ATOMS: atom_id res chain seq x y z
N MET A 1 -71.80 36.02 31.29
CA MET A 1 -71.57 35.35 30.04
C MET A 1 -70.05 35.40 29.81
N THR A 2 -69.36 34.35 30.25
CA THR A 2 -67.92 34.30 30.26
C THR A 2 -67.48 33.40 29.10
N LEU A 3 -66.78 33.95 28.09
CA LEU A 3 -66.31 33.28 26.94
C LEU A 3 -64.90 32.65 27.20
N THR A 4 -64.84 31.33 27.32
CA THR A 4 -63.63 30.62 27.56
C THR A 4 -63.03 30.26 26.18
N ALA A 5 -61.90 30.87 25.79
CA ALA A 5 -61.18 30.51 24.58
C ALA A 5 -60.33 29.25 24.82
N LEU A 6 -60.64 28.16 24.12
CA LEU A 6 -59.77 26.97 24.05
C LEU A 6 -58.61 27.26 23.10
N ILE A 7 -57.42 27.40 23.68
CA ILE A 7 -56.16 27.39 22.86
C ILE A 7 -55.78 25.93 22.65
N GLY A 8 -56.05 25.45 21.42
CA GLY A 8 -55.55 24.14 20.98
C GLY A 8 -54.04 24.17 20.74
N TRP A 9 -53.29 23.45 21.57
CA TRP A 9 -51.88 23.21 21.35
C TRP A 9 -51.74 22.14 20.27
N SER A 10 -51.35 22.53 19.07
CA SER A 10 -50.87 21.60 18.04
C SER A 10 -49.53 21.06 18.47
N LYS A 11 -49.48 19.76 18.84
CA LYS A 11 -48.23 19.06 19.04
C LYS A 11 -47.61 18.83 17.64
N THR A 12 -46.71 19.68 17.23
CA THR A 12 -45.78 19.34 16.17
C THR A 12 -44.89 18.21 16.72
N ASN A 13 -45.13 16.99 16.26
CA ASN A 13 -44.15 15.92 16.43
C ASN A 13 -42.89 16.34 15.64
N VAL A 14 -41.91 16.89 16.32
CA VAL A 14 -40.55 16.98 15.82
C VAL A 14 -40.09 15.53 15.83
N ILE A 15 -40.10 14.88 14.64
CA ILE A 15 -39.39 13.63 14.44
C ILE A 15 -37.92 14.00 14.60
N ALA A 16 -37.33 13.60 15.70
CA ALA A 16 -35.87 13.69 15.86
C ALA A 16 -35.26 12.96 14.66
N GLU A 17 -34.48 13.65 13.86
CA GLU A 17 -33.74 13.04 12.78
C GLU A 17 -32.76 12.05 13.42
N ASP A 18 -32.92 10.76 13.14
CA ASP A 18 -31.99 9.72 13.62
C ASP A 18 -30.60 10.11 13.17
N GLY A 19 -29.66 10.24 14.10
CA GLY A 19 -28.26 10.56 13.83
C GLY A 19 -27.59 9.45 12.98
N PRO A 20 -26.31 9.63 12.63
CA PRO A 20 -25.54 8.66 11.86
C PRO A 20 -25.65 7.24 12.43
N LYS A 21 -25.90 6.25 11.58
CA LYS A 21 -26.07 4.85 11.97
C LYS A 21 -25.13 3.92 11.20
N GLN A 22 -24.84 2.79 11.81
CA GLN A 22 -24.16 1.70 11.12
C GLN A 22 -25.17 1.00 10.19
N VAL A 23 -24.80 0.89 8.91
CA VAL A 23 -25.66 0.30 7.87
C VAL A 23 -25.15 -1.07 7.45
N ASP A 24 -26.04 -1.87 6.87
CA ASP A 24 -25.67 -3.15 6.29
C ASP A 24 -24.81 -2.93 5.06
N ALA A 25 -23.73 -3.70 4.96
CA ALA A 25 -22.88 -3.76 3.79
C ALA A 25 -22.33 -5.17 3.59
N THR A 26 -21.89 -5.46 2.38
CA THR A 26 -21.24 -6.72 2.03
C THR A 26 -20.00 -6.47 1.19
N ILE A 27 -18.99 -7.31 1.35
CA ILE A 27 -17.87 -7.39 0.40
C ILE A 27 -18.32 -8.34 -0.72
N THR A 28 -18.41 -7.81 -1.91
CA THR A 28 -18.90 -8.55 -3.10
C THR A 28 -17.76 -9.20 -3.87
N ASN A 29 -16.53 -8.74 -3.65
CA ASN A 29 -15.34 -9.34 -4.24
C ASN A 29 -14.11 -9.00 -3.39
N PHE A 30 -13.15 -9.93 -3.31
CA PHE A 30 -11.90 -9.76 -2.58
C PHE A 30 -10.74 -10.26 -3.44
N ARG A 31 -9.78 -9.41 -3.72
CA ARG A 31 -8.62 -9.69 -4.57
C ARG A 31 -7.33 -9.22 -3.92
N PHE A 32 -6.23 -9.85 -4.35
CA PHE A 32 -4.88 -9.37 -4.10
C PHE A 32 -4.32 -8.79 -5.39
N MET A 33 -3.81 -7.56 -5.34
CA MET A 33 -3.23 -6.90 -6.51
C MET A 33 -1.79 -6.50 -6.23
N ASN A 34 -0.92 -6.62 -7.23
CA ASN A 34 0.40 -6.05 -7.18
C ASN A 34 0.35 -4.51 -7.30
N LEU A 35 1.50 -3.85 -7.17
CA LEU A 35 1.59 -2.38 -7.26
C LEU A 35 1.19 -1.82 -8.63
N SER A 36 1.15 -2.66 -9.68
CA SER A 36 0.62 -2.30 -11.00
C SER A 36 -0.90 -2.51 -11.10
N ARG A 37 -1.58 -2.82 -10.00
CA ARG A 37 -3.02 -3.08 -9.89
C ARG A 37 -3.50 -4.25 -10.75
N THR A 38 -2.65 -5.25 -10.89
CA THR A 38 -2.98 -6.52 -11.54
C THR A 38 -3.25 -7.56 -10.48
N ASN A 39 -4.33 -8.33 -10.64
CA ASN A 39 -4.64 -9.45 -9.75
C ASN A 39 -3.54 -10.51 -9.79
N VAL A 40 -3.13 -10.99 -8.63
CA VAL A 40 -2.02 -11.96 -8.50
C VAL A 40 -2.41 -13.15 -7.64
N GLY A 41 -1.88 -14.32 -8.01
CA GLY A 41 -2.02 -15.56 -7.23
C GLY A 41 -0.87 -15.82 -6.29
N ASP A 42 0.28 -15.17 -6.51
CA ASP A 42 1.51 -15.30 -5.74
C ASP A 42 2.01 -13.91 -5.33
N ILE A 43 2.39 -13.78 -4.06
CA ILE A 43 3.03 -12.56 -3.52
C ILE A 43 4.25 -12.99 -2.73
N TYR A 44 5.40 -12.40 -3.04
CA TYR A 44 6.60 -12.63 -2.25
C TYR A 44 6.43 -12.02 -0.84
N TYR A 45 6.85 -12.73 0.18
CA TYR A 45 6.52 -12.42 1.58
C TYR A 45 6.93 -11.03 2.06
N THR A 46 7.89 -10.38 1.41
CA THR A 46 8.34 -9.00 1.70
C THR A 46 7.74 -7.95 0.78
N ASP A 47 6.97 -8.34 -0.25
CA ASP A 47 6.41 -7.40 -1.20
C ASP A 47 5.24 -6.61 -0.62
N ASN A 48 5.13 -5.35 -1.06
CA ASN A 48 3.91 -4.58 -0.88
C ASN A 48 2.87 -4.98 -1.94
N PHE A 49 1.61 -4.96 -1.54
CA PHE A 49 0.49 -5.31 -2.39
C PHE A 49 -0.76 -4.50 -2.01
N TYR A 50 -1.85 -4.65 -2.78
CA TYR A 50 -3.15 -4.12 -2.42
C TYR A 50 -4.10 -5.22 -2.00
N PHE A 51 -4.76 -5.02 -0.87
CA PHE A 51 -6.05 -5.61 -0.55
C PHE A 51 -7.11 -4.83 -1.31
N ASP A 52 -7.75 -5.48 -2.28
CA ASP A 52 -8.74 -4.86 -3.15
C ASP A 52 -10.12 -5.46 -2.84
N LEU A 53 -11.02 -4.62 -2.33
CA LEU A 53 -12.33 -5.01 -1.81
C LEU A 53 -13.42 -4.25 -2.55
N ASP A 54 -14.27 -4.97 -3.29
CA ASP A 54 -15.53 -4.42 -3.79
C ASP A 54 -16.61 -4.54 -2.70
N TRP A 55 -17.32 -3.49 -2.44
CA TRP A 55 -18.36 -3.44 -1.42
C TRP A 55 -19.68 -2.92 -1.97
N ALA A 56 -20.78 -3.31 -1.34
CA ALA A 56 -22.11 -2.78 -1.61
C ALA A 56 -22.82 -2.47 -0.29
N ALA A 57 -23.39 -1.28 -0.16
CA ALA A 57 -24.26 -0.94 0.94
C ALA A 57 -25.66 -1.49 0.70
N ASN A 58 -26.11 -2.33 1.61
CA ASN A 58 -27.41 -3.02 1.50
C ASN A 58 -28.47 -2.21 2.24
N THR A 59 -29.16 -1.32 1.55
CA THR A 59 -30.25 -0.55 2.11
C THR A 59 -31.58 -1.12 1.62
N THR A 60 -32.23 -1.89 2.48
CA THR A 60 -33.57 -2.41 2.19
C THR A 60 -34.59 -1.32 2.53
N GLY A 61 -35.06 -0.59 1.52
CA GLY A 61 -36.17 0.37 1.68
C GLY A 61 -35.84 1.70 2.36
N ALA A 62 -34.60 1.97 2.73
CA ALA A 62 -34.15 3.23 3.27
C ALA A 62 -33.01 3.83 2.42
N THR A 63 -32.96 5.15 2.29
CA THR A 63 -31.82 5.87 1.69
C THR A 63 -30.72 6.05 2.73
N LEU A 64 -29.46 5.95 2.28
CA LEU A 64 -28.31 6.34 3.09
C LEU A 64 -28.36 7.86 3.38
N LYS A 65 -27.84 8.24 4.52
CA LYS A 65 -27.69 9.65 4.91
C LYS A 65 -26.21 9.98 5.14
N GLU A 66 -25.90 11.25 5.13
CA GLU A 66 -24.60 11.75 5.58
C GLU A 66 -24.26 11.25 6.98
N GLY A 67 -23.04 10.75 7.15
CA GLY A 67 -22.54 10.20 8.40
C GLY A 67 -22.91 8.74 8.66
N ASP A 68 -23.82 8.13 7.91
CA ASP A 68 -24.02 6.68 7.98
C ASP A 68 -22.72 5.96 7.61
N TYR A 69 -22.49 4.78 8.18
CA TYR A 69 -21.19 4.10 8.02
C TYR A 69 -21.33 2.58 8.10
N PHE A 70 -20.29 1.90 7.64
CA PHE A 70 -20.01 0.49 7.92
C PHE A 70 -18.56 0.30 8.31
N THR A 71 -18.24 -0.85 8.90
CA THR A 71 -16.87 -1.21 9.28
C THR A 71 -16.43 -2.47 8.60
N ILE A 72 -15.13 -2.60 8.34
CA ILE A 72 -14.49 -3.80 7.82
C ILE A 72 -13.36 -4.15 8.78
N ASP A 73 -13.43 -5.31 9.43
CA ASP A 73 -12.33 -5.85 10.20
C ASP A 73 -11.37 -6.58 9.26
N LEU A 74 -10.11 -6.25 9.39
CA LEU A 74 -9.00 -6.68 8.54
C LEU A 74 -8.11 -7.68 9.30
N PRO A 75 -7.51 -8.67 8.61
CA PRO A 75 -6.77 -9.75 9.27
C PRO A 75 -5.49 -9.26 9.94
N ASP A 76 -5.09 -9.93 11.01
CA ASP A 76 -3.91 -9.63 11.82
C ASP A 76 -2.59 -10.14 11.24
N THR A 77 -2.66 -10.94 10.18
CA THR A 77 -1.51 -11.42 9.41
C THR A 77 -1.03 -10.44 8.34
N VAL A 78 -1.70 -9.28 8.25
CA VAL A 78 -1.41 -8.23 7.28
C VAL A 78 -1.25 -6.90 8.01
N MET A 79 -0.22 -6.16 7.65
CA MET A 79 0.02 -4.79 8.09
C MET A 79 -0.45 -3.84 6.98
N PHE A 80 -1.29 -2.90 7.33
CA PHE A 80 -1.76 -1.88 6.40
C PHE A 80 -0.86 -0.66 6.54
N SER A 81 -0.22 -0.29 5.43
CA SER A 81 0.80 0.73 5.46
C SER A 81 0.22 2.13 5.56
N SER A 82 0.34 2.70 6.73
CA SER A 82 0.86 4.03 6.90
C SER A 82 1.73 3.98 8.13
N ASP A 83 2.82 4.64 8.06
CA ASP A 83 3.73 4.82 9.19
C ASP A 83 3.15 5.83 10.18
N SER A 84 2.12 6.55 9.77
CA SER A 84 1.24 7.33 10.64
C SER A 84 -0.14 6.67 10.68
N SER A 85 -0.48 6.06 11.78
CA SER A 85 -1.88 5.67 12.09
C SER A 85 -2.63 6.90 12.60
N PRO A 86 -3.86 7.17 12.15
CA PRO A 86 -4.69 6.41 11.22
C PRO A 86 -4.43 6.72 9.74
N ILE A 87 -4.86 5.81 8.87
CA ILE A 87 -4.88 6.04 7.41
C ILE A 87 -6.23 6.62 7.04
N ASP A 88 -6.23 7.80 6.49
CA ASP A 88 -7.43 8.47 5.99
C ASP A 88 -7.34 8.65 4.48
N PHE A 89 -8.42 8.35 3.77
CA PHE A 89 -8.53 8.66 2.35
C PHE A 89 -9.98 8.83 1.92
N ASP A 90 -10.17 9.59 0.84
CA ASP A 90 -11.48 9.81 0.22
C ASP A 90 -11.79 8.70 -0.80
N ILE A 91 -13.06 8.30 -0.87
CA ILE A 91 -13.61 7.41 -1.87
C ILE A 91 -14.38 8.29 -2.86
N TYR A 92 -13.93 8.33 -4.11
CA TYR A 92 -14.44 9.24 -5.12
C TYR A 92 -15.51 8.59 -6.00
N ASP A 93 -16.37 9.40 -6.58
CA ASP A 93 -17.32 8.98 -7.60
C ASP A 93 -16.58 8.47 -8.85
N ALA A 94 -16.92 7.26 -9.27
CA ALA A 94 -16.28 6.58 -10.41
C ALA A 94 -16.62 7.23 -11.76
N ASP A 95 -17.61 8.12 -11.83
CA ASP A 95 -17.98 8.85 -13.05
C ASP A 95 -17.05 10.01 -13.39
N GLY A 96 -16.02 10.25 -12.56
CA GLY A 96 -15.00 11.26 -12.79
C GLY A 96 -15.39 12.70 -12.41
N THR A 97 -16.50 12.88 -11.69
CA THR A 97 -16.91 14.23 -11.21
C THR A 97 -15.98 14.75 -10.12
N GLY A 98 -15.17 13.91 -9.50
CA GLY A 98 -14.34 14.26 -8.35
C GLY A 98 -15.12 14.41 -7.04
N ALA A 99 -16.40 14.04 -7.02
CA ALA A 99 -17.21 14.08 -5.81
C ALA A 99 -16.76 13.00 -4.84
N VAL A 100 -16.67 13.34 -3.54
CA VAL A 100 -16.36 12.40 -2.47
C VAL A 100 -17.66 11.73 -2.02
N ILE A 101 -17.77 10.41 -2.17
CA ILE A 101 -18.95 9.63 -1.79
C ILE A 101 -18.88 9.10 -0.37
N ALA A 102 -17.67 8.80 0.10
CA ALA A 102 -17.41 8.33 1.46
C ALA A 102 -15.96 8.67 1.84
N LYS A 103 -15.67 8.58 3.13
CA LYS A 103 -14.32 8.70 3.71
C LYS A 103 -13.99 7.41 4.44
N ALA A 104 -12.84 6.85 4.15
CA ALA A 104 -12.32 5.68 4.84
C ALA A 104 -11.32 6.11 5.92
N HIS A 105 -11.47 5.53 7.10
CA HIS A 105 -10.59 5.71 8.24
C HIS A 105 -10.14 4.35 8.76
N ILE A 106 -8.83 4.08 8.73
CA ILE A 106 -8.28 2.79 9.13
C ILE A 106 -7.50 2.97 10.41
N THR A 107 -7.90 2.24 11.44
CA THR A 107 -7.25 2.21 12.74
C THR A 107 -6.59 0.87 12.96
N ALA A 108 -5.28 0.86 13.24
CA ALA A 108 -4.58 -0.35 13.65
C ALA A 108 -5.06 -0.81 15.03
N GLY A 109 -5.27 -2.12 15.19
CA GLY A 109 -5.63 -2.77 16.43
C GLY A 109 -4.57 -3.79 16.86
N THR A 110 -4.75 -4.36 18.05
CA THR A 110 -3.87 -5.46 18.54
C THR A 110 -3.99 -6.74 17.70
N ASN A 111 -5.13 -6.93 17.04
CA ASN A 111 -5.43 -8.11 16.22
C ASN A 111 -5.94 -7.65 14.85
N GLY A 112 -5.04 -7.13 14.01
CA GLY A 112 -5.39 -6.60 12.69
C GLY A 112 -5.73 -5.10 12.74
N ALA A 113 -6.60 -4.66 11.84
CA ALA A 113 -7.05 -3.28 11.74
C ALA A 113 -8.56 -3.23 11.48
N THR A 114 -9.16 -2.07 11.71
CA THR A 114 -10.55 -1.81 11.34
C THR A 114 -10.61 -0.62 10.39
N ALA A 115 -11.22 -0.81 9.23
CA ALA A 115 -11.55 0.26 8.30
C ALA A 115 -13.00 0.70 8.54
N LYS A 116 -13.21 1.98 8.88
CA LYS A 116 -14.53 2.61 8.99
C LYS A 116 -14.78 3.44 7.75
N VAL A 117 -15.86 3.15 7.02
CA VAL A 117 -16.29 3.88 5.83
C VAL A 117 -17.49 4.72 6.16
N VAL A 118 -17.34 6.04 6.11
CA VAL A 118 -18.38 7.02 6.49
C VAL A 118 -18.86 7.72 5.22
N PHE A 119 -20.15 7.66 4.96
CA PHE A 119 -20.76 8.27 3.78
C PHE A 119 -20.89 9.79 3.91
N THR A 120 -20.72 10.49 2.79
CA THR A 120 -21.00 11.92 2.68
C THR A 120 -22.46 12.15 2.25
N ASN A 121 -22.89 13.41 2.17
CA ASN A 121 -24.21 13.80 1.64
C ASN A 121 -24.43 13.38 0.19
N TRP A 122 -23.37 12.99 -0.57
CA TRP A 122 -23.48 12.48 -1.93
C TRP A 122 -24.42 11.29 -2.05
N VAL A 123 -24.53 10.43 -1.01
CA VAL A 123 -25.36 9.23 -1.03
C VAL A 123 -26.85 9.53 -0.88
N GLU A 124 -27.20 10.73 -0.46
CA GLU A 124 -28.60 11.13 -0.30
C GLU A 124 -29.37 11.08 -1.63
N ASN A 125 -30.58 10.51 -1.61
CA ASN A 125 -31.38 10.28 -2.81
C ASN A 125 -30.74 9.33 -3.84
N ARG A 126 -29.78 8.48 -3.42
CA ARG A 126 -29.20 7.43 -4.25
C ARG A 126 -29.54 6.05 -3.69
N TYR A 127 -29.59 5.07 -4.58
CA TYR A 127 -29.74 3.64 -4.28
C TYR A 127 -28.63 2.86 -4.99
N ASN A 128 -28.48 1.57 -4.64
CA ASN A 128 -27.40 0.71 -5.15
C ASN A 128 -26.01 1.33 -4.97
N VAL A 129 -25.79 1.96 -3.81
CA VAL A 129 -24.50 2.55 -3.48
C VAL A 129 -23.48 1.43 -3.26
N LYS A 130 -22.44 1.42 -4.06
CA LYS A 130 -21.37 0.43 -4.05
C LYS A 130 -20.03 1.06 -4.43
N GLY A 131 -18.97 0.38 -4.15
CA GLY A 131 -17.65 0.89 -4.50
C GLY A 131 -16.55 -0.12 -4.32
N ASN A 132 -15.33 0.37 -4.43
CA ASN A 132 -14.10 -0.36 -4.26
C ASN A 132 -13.23 0.37 -3.24
N ILE A 133 -12.49 -0.39 -2.44
CA ILE A 133 -11.44 0.10 -1.55
C ILE A 133 -10.18 -0.70 -1.87
N GLN A 134 -9.10 0.01 -2.10
CA GLN A 134 -7.76 -0.56 -2.26
C GLN A 134 -6.90 -0.12 -1.09
N LEU A 135 -6.50 -1.08 -0.27
CA LEU A 135 -5.68 -0.86 0.90
C LEU A 135 -4.25 -1.29 0.63
N SER A 136 -3.32 -0.35 0.69
CA SER A 136 -1.89 -0.67 0.65
C SER A 136 -1.52 -1.53 1.85
N ALA A 137 -0.89 -2.66 1.60
CA ALA A 137 -0.65 -3.71 2.58
C ALA A 137 0.69 -4.40 2.39
N ARG A 138 1.16 -5.01 3.45
CA ARG A 138 2.28 -5.97 3.47
C ARG A 138 1.97 -7.06 4.47
N PHE A 139 2.61 -8.23 4.34
CA PHE A 139 2.44 -9.28 5.32
C PHE A 139 3.11 -8.94 6.66
N ASP A 140 2.50 -9.36 7.76
CA ASP A 140 3.19 -9.45 9.05
C ASP A 140 4.08 -10.70 9.03
N LEU A 141 5.39 -10.50 8.86
CA LEU A 141 6.37 -11.58 8.71
C LEU A 141 6.49 -12.46 9.97
N THR A 142 5.94 -12.01 11.10
CA THR A 142 5.93 -12.80 12.35
C THR A 142 4.72 -13.72 12.45
N ARG A 143 3.70 -13.52 11.62
CA ARG A 143 2.41 -14.21 11.71
C ARG A 143 2.01 -14.93 10.44
N VAL A 144 2.42 -14.43 9.27
CA VAL A 144 2.06 -15.05 8.00
C VAL A 144 2.92 -16.26 7.72
N PRO A 145 2.33 -17.43 7.42
CA PRO A 145 3.08 -18.58 6.97
C PRO A 145 3.54 -18.40 5.52
N VAL A 146 4.75 -18.84 5.19
CA VAL A 146 5.33 -18.75 3.85
C VAL A 146 5.34 -20.09 3.12
N ASN A 147 5.55 -20.07 1.80
CA ASN A 147 5.60 -21.21 0.90
C ASN A 147 4.33 -22.06 0.90
N GLN A 148 3.19 -21.39 1.11
CA GLN A 148 1.88 -22.03 1.03
C GLN A 148 0.78 -21.03 0.67
N SER A 149 -0.34 -21.56 0.17
CA SER A 149 -1.55 -20.79 -0.01
C SER A 149 -2.16 -20.44 1.33
N THR A 150 -2.39 -19.16 1.57
CA THR A 150 -2.97 -18.63 2.81
C THR A 150 -4.28 -17.92 2.49
N SER A 151 -5.32 -18.22 3.27
CA SER A 151 -6.62 -17.56 3.17
C SER A 151 -6.69 -16.40 4.15
N PHE A 152 -7.16 -15.28 3.67
CA PHE A 152 -7.36 -14.05 4.44
C PHE A 152 -8.84 -13.73 4.45
N THR A 153 -9.37 -13.43 5.63
CA THR A 153 -10.79 -13.15 5.82
C THR A 153 -10.98 -11.72 6.32
N VAL A 154 -11.92 -11.02 5.72
CA VAL A 154 -12.42 -9.72 6.17
C VAL A 154 -13.86 -9.89 6.65
N SER A 155 -14.24 -9.14 7.69
CA SER A 155 -15.60 -9.19 8.24
C SER A 155 -16.21 -7.80 8.26
N VAL A 156 -17.39 -7.65 7.66
CA VAL A 156 -18.15 -6.40 7.68
C VAL A 156 -19.03 -6.37 8.91
N ASN A 157 -19.03 -5.25 9.63
CA ASN A 157 -19.84 -5.04 10.83
C ASN A 157 -19.68 -6.16 11.88
N ALA A 158 -18.45 -6.61 12.14
CA ALA A 158 -18.18 -7.70 13.07
C ALA A 158 -18.81 -7.47 14.46
N GLY A 159 -19.31 -8.57 15.05
CA GLY A 159 -19.99 -8.51 16.34
C GLY A 159 -21.42 -7.95 16.30
N LYS A 160 -21.98 -7.70 15.12
CA LYS A 160 -23.39 -7.28 14.94
C LYS A 160 -24.20 -8.41 14.33
N SER A 161 -25.54 -8.31 14.43
CA SER A 161 -26.45 -9.29 13.82
C SER A 161 -26.39 -9.33 12.29
N ASN A 162 -25.87 -8.27 11.66
CA ASN A 162 -25.70 -8.12 10.23
C ASN A 162 -24.24 -8.34 9.77
N THR A 163 -23.44 -9.06 10.55
CA THR A 163 -22.04 -9.41 10.18
C THR A 163 -22.03 -10.28 8.93
N THR A 164 -21.22 -9.89 7.96
CA THR A 164 -20.89 -10.70 6.77
C THR A 164 -19.38 -10.85 6.64
N SER A 165 -18.95 -11.97 6.06
CA SER A 165 -17.50 -12.21 5.86
C SER A 165 -17.22 -12.57 4.41
N SER A 166 -16.03 -12.21 3.94
CA SER A 166 -15.51 -12.59 2.63
C SER A 166 -14.05 -13.01 2.79
N SER A 167 -13.62 -14.00 1.99
CA SER A 167 -12.26 -14.52 2.03
C SER A 167 -11.64 -14.52 0.64
N GLY A 168 -10.35 -14.21 0.60
CA GLY A 168 -9.50 -14.35 -0.57
C GLY A 168 -8.24 -15.13 -0.20
N SER A 169 -7.67 -15.85 -1.16
CA SER A 169 -6.45 -16.62 -0.93
C SER A 169 -5.35 -16.20 -1.88
N VAL A 170 -4.12 -16.23 -1.41
CA VAL A 170 -2.92 -15.99 -2.20
C VAL A 170 -1.82 -16.93 -1.71
N ASN A 171 -0.95 -17.36 -2.61
CA ASN A 171 0.27 -18.07 -2.23
C ASN A 171 1.29 -17.06 -1.70
N VAL A 172 1.70 -17.20 -0.43
CA VAL A 172 2.74 -16.37 0.17
C VAL A 172 4.08 -17.04 -0.11
N ALA A 173 4.77 -16.57 -1.15
CA ALA A 173 6.07 -17.11 -1.53
C ALA A 173 7.14 -16.66 -0.52
N GLY A 174 7.86 -17.60 0.04
CA GLY A 174 8.96 -17.34 0.99
C GLY A 174 10.32 -17.15 0.30
N PRO A 175 11.37 -16.97 1.09
CA PRO A 175 12.72 -16.84 0.58
C PRO A 175 13.11 -18.04 -0.29
N GLN A 176 13.72 -17.75 -1.42
CA GLN A 176 14.26 -18.78 -2.33
C GLN A 176 15.76 -18.85 -2.20
N VAL A 177 16.31 -20.05 -2.35
CA VAL A 177 17.76 -20.26 -2.40
C VAL A 177 18.30 -19.63 -3.67
N LEU A 178 19.26 -18.73 -3.51
CA LEU A 178 19.94 -18.06 -4.61
C LEU A 178 21.08 -18.95 -5.10
N THR A 179 21.07 -19.32 -6.38
CA THR A 179 22.05 -20.23 -6.95
C THR A 179 23.07 -19.53 -7.86
N ASP A 180 22.69 -18.43 -8.51
CA ASP A 180 23.51 -17.79 -9.56
C ASP A 180 23.21 -16.28 -9.66
N GLU A 181 23.21 -15.59 -8.51
CA GLU A 181 22.92 -14.16 -8.49
C GLU A 181 24.20 -13.33 -8.42
N GLU A 182 24.43 -12.50 -9.44
CA GLU A 182 25.51 -11.52 -9.48
C GLU A 182 25.09 -10.18 -8.89
N LEU A 183 23.86 -9.77 -9.19
CA LEU A 183 23.36 -8.43 -8.89
C LEU A 183 21.88 -8.46 -8.63
N ASN A 184 21.47 -7.80 -7.56
CA ASN A 184 20.06 -7.55 -7.24
C ASN A 184 19.92 -6.20 -6.57
N LYS A 185 18.78 -5.55 -6.76
CA LYS A 185 18.48 -4.25 -6.17
C LYS A 185 17.02 -4.15 -5.78
N PHE A 186 16.78 -3.64 -4.60
CA PHE A 186 15.43 -3.38 -4.11
C PHE A 186 15.39 -2.07 -3.32
N ALA A 187 14.20 -1.57 -3.10
CA ALA A 187 13.96 -0.33 -2.39
C ALA A 187 12.72 -0.44 -1.50
N TRP A 188 12.73 0.37 -0.44
CA TRP A 188 11.56 0.56 0.42
C TRP A 188 11.49 2.01 0.86
N TYR A 189 10.32 2.46 1.27
CA TYR A 189 10.15 3.81 1.79
C TYR A 189 10.75 3.91 3.21
N ASP A 190 11.23 5.10 3.53
CA ASP A 190 11.68 5.40 4.87
C ASP A 190 10.47 5.61 5.79
N THR A 191 10.43 4.91 6.94
CA THR A 191 9.29 4.95 7.86
C THR A 191 9.21 6.25 8.65
N GLU A 192 10.34 6.90 8.87
CA GLU A 192 10.43 8.14 9.63
C GLU A 192 10.31 9.38 8.74
N ASN A 193 10.70 9.25 7.46
CA ASN A 193 10.65 10.34 6.49
C ASN A 193 10.05 9.90 5.15
N PRO A 194 8.77 10.23 4.87
CA PRO A 194 8.08 9.80 3.64
C PRO A 194 8.67 10.40 2.34
N HIS A 195 9.58 11.38 2.46
CA HIS A 195 10.27 12.00 1.32
C HIS A 195 11.60 11.30 0.99
N LEU A 196 11.86 10.15 1.58
CA LEU A 196 13.05 9.35 1.31
C LEU A 196 12.68 7.94 0.82
N ALA A 197 13.49 7.43 -0.10
CA ALA A 197 13.52 6.03 -0.49
C ALA A 197 14.87 5.41 -0.09
N ASN A 198 14.82 4.26 0.58
CA ASN A 198 15.99 3.46 0.90
C ASN A 198 16.25 2.50 -0.25
N TRP A 199 17.50 2.36 -0.63
CA TRP A 199 17.98 1.45 -1.66
C TRP A 199 18.99 0.48 -1.09
N GLU A 200 18.87 -0.79 -1.46
CA GLU A 200 19.82 -1.83 -1.12
C GLU A 200 20.17 -2.66 -2.34
N ILE A 201 21.45 -2.96 -2.47
CA ILE A 201 22.01 -3.71 -3.58
C ILE A 201 22.80 -4.88 -3.03
N ARG A 202 22.50 -6.06 -3.53
CA ARG A 202 23.22 -7.29 -3.28
C ARG A 202 24.14 -7.56 -4.47
N ILE A 203 25.43 -7.76 -4.20
CA ILE A 203 26.46 -7.87 -5.22
C ILE A 203 27.25 -9.15 -5.03
N ASN A 204 27.38 -9.92 -6.12
CA ASN A 204 28.21 -11.12 -6.22
C ASN A 204 27.85 -12.22 -5.20
N HIS A 205 26.55 -12.50 -5.02
CA HIS A 205 26.11 -13.61 -4.16
C HIS A 205 26.74 -14.94 -4.58
N LYS A 206 26.89 -15.18 -5.91
CA LYS A 206 27.49 -16.40 -6.47
C LYS A 206 28.99 -16.53 -6.25
N LYS A 207 29.68 -15.54 -5.70
CA LYS A 207 31.14 -15.54 -5.40
C LYS A 207 32.01 -15.68 -6.65
N ALA A 208 31.63 -15.05 -7.76
CA ALA A 208 32.43 -14.99 -8.96
C ALA A 208 33.74 -14.18 -8.77
N THR A 209 34.74 -14.46 -9.57
CA THR A 209 35.93 -13.63 -9.70
C THR A 209 35.72 -12.63 -10.83
N LEU A 210 35.70 -11.33 -10.50
CA LEU A 210 35.37 -10.24 -11.40
C LEU A 210 36.50 -9.21 -11.38
N PRO A 211 37.30 -9.06 -12.44
CA PRO A 211 38.38 -8.09 -12.48
C PRO A 211 37.88 -6.67 -12.79
N ASN A 212 38.43 -5.67 -12.12
CA ASN A 212 38.15 -4.23 -12.31
C ASN A 212 36.66 -3.86 -12.26
N VAL A 213 35.99 -4.28 -11.20
CA VAL A 213 34.56 -4.01 -11.02
C VAL A 213 34.29 -2.53 -10.83
N THR A 214 33.35 -2.02 -11.60
CA THR A 214 32.75 -0.70 -11.47
C THR A 214 31.24 -0.84 -11.30
N ILE A 215 30.69 -0.14 -10.31
CA ILE A 215 29.26 -0.06 -10.08
C ILE A 215 28.81 1.31 -10.55
N HIS A 216 27.78 1.35 -11.39
CA HIS A 216 27.16 2.56 -11.89
C HIS A 216 25.66 2.53 -11.61
N ASP A 217 25.15 3.54 -10.93
CA ASP A 217 23.77 3.62 -10.50
C ASP A 217 23.15 4.95 -10.91
N THR A 218 21.94 4.92 -11.47
CA THR A 218 21.30 6.12 -12.02
C THR A 218 19.79 6.12 -11.75
N ILE A 219 19.28 7.19 -11.16
CA ILE A 219 17.85 7.50 -11.14
C ILE A 219 17.44 7.99 -12.53
N VAL A 220 16.40 7.37 -13.11
CA VAL A 220 15.98 7.61 -14.50
C VAL A 220 14.59 8.23 -14.55
N GLY A 221 14.43 9.26 -15.38
CA GLY A 221 13.10 9.85 -15.66
C GLY A 221 12.47 10.60 -14.48
N SER A 222 13.30 11.08 -13.54
CA SER A 222 12.88 11.81 -12.35
C SER A 222 13.83 12.96 -12.06
N THR A 223 13.42 13.89 -11.21
CA THR A 223 14.25 14.98 -10.65
C THR A 223 14.81 14.62 -9.27
N GLU A 224 14.48 13.44 -8.76
CA GLU A 224 14.93 12.96 -7.45
C GLU A 224 16.44 12.79 -7.42
N LYS A 225 17.02 12.90 -6.23
CA LYS A 225 18.46 12.95 -6.02
C LYS A 225 18.95 11.85 -5.09
N ILE A 226 20.10 11.30 -5.41
CA ILE A 226 20.82 10.38 -4.53
C ILE A 226 21.50 11.19 -3.43
N LEU A 227 21.34 10.80 -2.18
CA LEU A 227 21.97 11.43 -1.03
C LEU A 227 23.38 10.85 -0.84
N LYS A 228 24.38 11.54 -1.35
CA LYS A 228 25.78 11.09 -1.36
C LYS A 228 26.27 10.59 -0.01
N ASP A 229 25.94 11.32 1.06
CA ASP A 229 26.43 11.03 2.40
C ASP A 229 25.80 9.78 3.03
N THR A 230 24.81 9.17 2.36
CA THR A 230 24.17 7.92 2.77
C THR A 230 24.74 6.70 2.07
N ILE A 231 25.59 6.87 1.04
CA ILE A 231 26.16 5.76 0.28
C ILE A 231 27.14 4.98 1.17
N ARG A 232 26.87 3.67 1.34
CA ARG A 232 27.69 2.75 2.12
C ARG A 232 27.92 1.48 1.34
N LEU A 233 29.17 1.09 1.18
CA LEU A 233 29.56 -0.20 0.62
C LEU A 233 30.24 -1.01 1.72
N SER A 234 29.83 -2.25 1.91
CA SER A 234 30.45 -3.17 2.85
C SER A 234 30.76 -4.51 2.18
N LYS A 235 31.89 -5.11 2.51
CA LYS A 235 32.11 -6.54 2.31
C LYS A 235 31.29 -7.29 3.34
N VAL A 236 30.60 -8.34 2.91
CA VAL A 236 29.76 -9.18 3.78
C VAL A 236 29.91 -10.65 3.40
N GLN A 237 29.47 -11.53 4.27
CA GLN A 237 29.13 -12.90 3.87
C GLN A 237 27.63 -13.02 3.86
N MET A 238 27.10 -13.69 2.85
CA MET A 238 25.66 -13.89 2.70
C MET A 238 25.31 -15.38 2.86
N ASP A 239 24.15 -15.62 3.46
CA ASP A 239 23.56 -16.94 3.52
C ASP A 239 22.99 -17.35 2.14
N GLN A 240 22.45 -18.57 2.05
CA GLN A 240 21.85 -19.08 0.81
C GLN A 240 20.65 -18.27 0.28
N TYR A 241 20.08 -17.39 1.10
CA TYR A 241 18.94 -16.52 0.74
C TYR A 241 19.37 -15.07 0.44
N GLY A 242 20.68 -14.80 0.53
CA GLY A 242 21.24 -13.46 0.31
C GLY A 242 21.13 -12.50 1.50
N ASN A 243 20.84 -13.00 2.70
CA ASN A 243 20.89 -12.20 3.91
C ASN A 243 22.32 -12.12 4.43
N ASP A 244 22.69 -10.99 5.01
CA ASP A 244 24.01 -10.81 5.60
C ASP A 244 24.16 -11.67 6.87
N ILE A 245 25.26 -12.42 6.94
CA ILE A 245 25.60 -13.18 8.14
C ILE A 245 26.12 -12.21 9.20
N ALA A 246 25.49 -12.21 10.37
CA ALA A 246 25.82 -11.30 11.46
C ALA A 246 27.31 -11.33 11.82
N GLY A 247 27.90 -10.16 12.01
CA GLY A 247 29.31 -10.00 12.37
C GLY A 247 30.32 -10.12 11.22
N THR A 248 29.85 -10.33 9.96
CA THR A 248 30.77 -10.44 8.81
C THR A 248 30.94 -9.14 8.04
N SER A 249 30.14 -8.13 8.32
CA SER A 249 30.16 -6.84 7.60
C SER A 249 31.44 -6.04 7.91
N THR A 250 32.13 -5.61 6.86
CA THR A 250 33.31 -4.75 6.93
C THR A 250 33.14 -3.56 5.98
N PRO A 251 33.09 -2.34 6.45
CA PRO A 251 32.98 -1.14 5.60
C PRO A 251 34.12 -1.02 4.61
N VAL A 252 33.80 -0.60 3.39
CA VAL A 252 34.78 -0.26 2.34
C VAL A 252 34.96 1.24 2.32
N ASP A 253 36.23 1.71 2.41
CA ASP A 253 36.54 3.13 2.24
C ASP A 253 36.29 3.52 0.77
N LEU A 254 35.40 4.48 0.57
CA LEU A 254 35.00 5.02 -0.73
C LEU A 254 35.80 6.28 -1.14
N THR A 255 36.76 6.72 -0.34
CA THR A 255 37.62 7.86 -0.64
C THR A 255 38.38 7.62 -1.96
N GLY A 256 38.20 8.53 -2.92
CA GLY A 256 38.79 8.42 -4.25
C GLY A 256 38.18 7.32 -5.17
N LYS A 257 37.20 6.58 -4.68
CA LYS A 257 36.50 5.50 -5.43
C LYS A 257 35.09 5.90 -5.87
N LEU A 258 34.43 6.80 -5.13
CA LEU A 258 33.06 7.27 -5.39
C LEU A 258 33.09 8.59 -6.16
N THR A 259 32.37 8.61 -7.28
CA THR A 259 32.13 9.82 -8.07
C THR A 259 30.63 10.02 -8.22
N MET A 260 30.16 11.27 -8.02
CA MET A 260 28.78 11.68 -8.26
C MET A 260 28.69 12.51 -9.53
N SER A 261 27.53 12.45 -10.22
CA SER A 261 27.19 13.42 -11.25
C SER A 261 26.83 14.79 -10.66
N ASP A 262 26.94 15.86 -11.48
CA ASP A 262 26.64 17.24 -11.05
C ASP A 262 25.17 17.44 -10.62
N ASN A 263 24.25 16.59 -11.12
CA ASN A 263 22.83 16.66 -10.76
C ASN A 263 22.43 15.73 -9.60
N ASP A 264 23.39 15.03 -8.99
CA ASP A 264 23.20 14.07 -7.91
C ASP A 264 22.27 12.89 -8.25
N GLN A 265 22.08 12.58 -9.53
CA GLN A 265 21.20 11.48 -9.98
C GLN A 265 21.96 10.20 -10.32
N THR A 266 23.28 10.27 -10.36
CA THR A 266 24.15 9.16 -10.72
C THR A 266 25.35 9.09 -9.81
N PHE A 267 25.73 7.89 -9.42
CA PHE A 267 27.06 7.66 -8.84
C PHE A 267 27.80 6.52 -9.56
N THR A 268 29.10 6.54 -9.45
CA THR A 268 30.01 5.47 -9.87
C THR A 268 30.94 5.12 -8.72
N ILE A 269 31.08 3.81 -8.46
CA ILE A 269 32.05 3.29 -7.48
C ILE A 269 33.03 2.36 -8.18
N ASN A 270 34.32 2.69 -8.11
CA ASN A 270 35.39 1.80 -8.56
C ASN A 270 35.75 0.84 -7.41
N VAL A 271 35.26 -0.40 -7.48
CA VAL A 271 35.51 -1.43 -6.47
C VAL A 271 36.89 -2.04 -6.64
N GLY A 272 37.33 -2.21 -7.88
CA GLY A 272 38.56 -2.91 -8.25
C GLY A 272 38.33 -4.42 -8.44
N ASN A 273 39.36 -5.22 -8.19
CA ASN A 273 39.26 -6.68 -8.36
C ASN A 273 38.42 -7.31 -7.23
N VAL A 274 37.49 -8.15 -7.62
CA VAL A 274 36.63 -8.94 -6.73
C VAL A 274 36.99 -10.42 -6.94
N ASN A 275 37.46 -11.09 -5.88
CA ASN A 275 37.92 -12.48 -5.92
C ASN A 275 37.01 -13.37 -5.08
N GLY A 276 35.72 -13.36 -5.35
CA GLY A 276 34.73 -14.11 -4.62
C GLY A 276 34.12 -13.37 -3.42
N GLU A 277 34.54 -12.11 -3.16
CA GLU A 277 33.92 -11.31 -2.11
C GLU A 277 32.49 -10.95 -2.50
N GLN A 278 31.62 -10.91 -1.49
CA GLN A 278 30.24 -10.46 -1.59
C GLN A 278 30.12 -9.06 -0.99
N TYR A 279 29.25 -8.23 -1.56
CA TYR A 279 29.09 -6.85 -1.08
C TYR A 279 27.62 -6.48 -0.89
N ARG A 280 27.39 -5.61 0.10
CA ARG A 280 26.15 -4.88 0.33
C ARG A 280 26.41 -3.40 0.07
N LEU A 281 25.64 -2.82 -0.82
CA LEU A 281 25.65 -1.37 -1.08
C LEU A 281 24.29 -0.82 -0.68
N THR A 282 24.28 0.20 0.16
CA THR A 282 23.06 0.90 0.59
C THR A 282 23.19 2.39 0.37
N TYR A 283 22.06 3.04 0.10
CA TYR A 283 21.98 4.50 0.04
C TYR A 283 20.52 4.96 0.11
N GLN A 284 20.32 6.27 0.26
CA GLN A 284 19.01 6.90 0.18
C GLN A 284 18.94 7.84 -1.03
N SER A 285 17.72 8.05 -1.51
CA SER A 285 17.39 9.12 -2.44
C SER A 285 16.21 9.93 -1.91
N THR A 286 16.03 11.15 -2.42
CA THR A 286 14.79 11.87 -2.25
C THR A 286 13.67 11.13 -2.95
N TYR A 287 12.44 11.35 -2.51
CA TYR A 287 11.24 10.73 -3.05
C TYR A 287 10.04 11.67 -2.96
N THR A 288 9.35 11.86 -4.07
CA THR A 288 8.07 12.56 -4.10
C THR A 288 6.94 11.54 -4.03
N GLU A 289 6.11 11.65 -2.99
CA GLU A 289 5.00 10.73 -2.76
C GLU A 289 4.06 10.65 -3.97
N GLY A 290 3.61 9.43 -4.28
CA GLY A 290 2.74 9.16 -5.42
C GLY A 290 3.44 9.06 -6.78
N THR A 291 4.77 9.25 -6.83
CA THR A 291 5.55 9.09 -8.06
C THR A 291 6.17 7.70 -8.19
N ASN A 292 6.48 7.30 -9.43
CA ASN A 292 7.28 6.10 -9.68
C ASN A 292 8.74 6.51 -9.82
N LEU A 293 9.60 5.91 -9.01
CA LEU A 293 11.04 6.11 -9.07
C LEU A 293 11.68 4.92 -9.77
N ASN A 294 12.24 5.16 -10.97
CA ASN A 294 12.98 4.15 -11.71
C ASN A 294 14.47 4.34 -11.46
N ASN A 295 15.17 3.24 -11.28
CA ASN A 295 16.60 3.26 -11.05
C ASN A 295 17.28 2.14 -11.83
N LYS A 296 18.33 2.50 -12.57
CA LYS A 296 19.15 1.59 -13.36
C LYS A 296 20.50 1.40 -12.71
N LEU A 297 20.81 0.15 -12.42
CA LEU A 297 22.08 -0.28 -11.84
C LEU A 297 22.86 -1.08 -12.88
N THR A 298 24.16 -0.82 -12.98
CA THR A 298 25.07 -1.59 -13.80
C THR A 298 26.30 -1.98 -12.97
N LEU A 299 26.66 -3.24 -12.98
CA LEU A 299 27.93 -3.75 -12.52
C LEU A 299 28.71 -4.18 -13.75
N ALA A 300 29.84 -3.54 -14.00
CA ALA A 300 30.74 -3.88 -15.11
C ALA A 300 32.08 -4.40 -14.59
N SER A 301 32.59 -5.45 -15.19
CA SER A 301 33.95 -5.93 -15.05
C SER A 301 34.64 -5.92 -16.44
N VAL A 302 35.86 -6.40 -16.55
CA VAL A 302 36.57 -6.45 -17.83
C VAL A 302 35.83 -7.29 -18.86
N ASP A 303 35.28 -8.43 -18.42
CA ASP A 303 34.72 -9.44 -19.30
C ASP A 303 33.18 -9.49 -19.29
N GLU A 304 32.54 -8.92 -18.29
CA GLU A 304 31.11 -9.10 -18.04
C GLU A 304 30.43 -7.78 -17.59
N THR A 305 29.17 -7.62 -17.98
CA THR A 305 28.34 -6.49 -17.55
C THR A 305 26.97 -7.01 -17.17
N TYR A 306 26.56 -6.71 -15.94
CA TYR A 306 25.24 -7.04 -15.41
C TYR A 306 24.45 -5.75 -15.23
N THR A 307 23.20 -5.76 -15.63
CA THR A 307 22.28 -4.62 -15.50
C THR A 307 21.04 -5.03 -14.74
N PHE A 308 20.58 -4.19 -13.83
CA PHE A 308 19.36 -4.38 -13.06
C PHE A 308 18.53 -3.09 -13.07
N ASP A 309 17.27 -3.20 -13.50
CA ASP A 309 16.31 -2.10 -13.48
C ASP A 309 15.38 -2.28 -12.28
N ALA A 310 15.54 -1.43 -11.28
CA ALA A 310 14.68 -1.41 -10.10
C ALA A 310 13.61 -0.32 -10.22
N ARG A 311 12.44 -0.59 -9.67
CA ARG A 311 11.35 0.38 -9.54
C ARG A 311 10.92 0.49 -8.10
N PHE A 312 10.66 1.70 -7.69
CA PHE A 312 10.09 1.98 -6.38
C PHE A 312 8.88 2.90 -6.53
N SER A 313 7.80 2.55 -5.88
CA SER A 313 6.65 3.42 -5.68
C SER A 313 6.04 3.12 -4.32
N ARG A 314 5.66 4.17 -3.59
CA ARG A 314 4.88 4.00 -2.38
C ARG A 314 3.43 3.76 -2.78
N ALA A 315 2.88 2.63 -2.35
CA ALA A 315 1.49 2.34 -2.55
C ALA A 315 0.64 3.21 -1.61
N SER A 316 -0.34 3.91 -2.17
CA SER A 316 -1.32 4.68 -1.40
C SER A 316 -2.68 3.99 -1.42
N SER A 317 -3.34 3.92 -0.27
CA SER A 317 -4.73 3.47 -0.18
C SER A 317 -5.66 4.46 -0.87
N GLY A 318 -6.77 3.97 -1.39
CA GLY A 318 -7.76 4.79 -2.08
C GLY A 318 -9.03 4.00 -2.39
N GLY A 319 -9.99 4.64 -3.03
CA GLY A 319 -11.23 3.98 -3.41
C GLY A 319 -12.05 4.78 -4.39
N SER A 320 -12.99 4.08 -5.03
CA SER A 320 -14.00 4.67 -5.88
C SER A 320 -15.35 4.04 -5.64
N GLY A 321 -16.42 4.69 -6.06
CA GLY A 321 -17.75 4.12 -5.92
C GLY A 321 -18.77 4.76 -6.84
N SER A 322 -19.99 4.26 -6.80
CA SER A 322 -21.09 4.71 -7.63
C SER A 322 -22.43 4.50 -6.92
N GLY A 323 -23.46 5.17 -7.42
CA GLY A 323 -24.84 5.00 -6.99
C GLY A 323 -25.79 5.61 -7.99
N SER A 324 -26.99 5.09 -8.09
CA SER A 324 -28.02 5.55 -9.02
C SER A 324 -28.92 6.58 -8.33
N LEU A 325 -29.15 7.73 -8.98
CA LEU A 325 -30.13 8.71 -8.48
C LEU A 325 -31.54 8.12 -8.43
N ALA A 326 -32.24 8.38 -7.34
CA ALA A 326 -33.66 8.05 -7.23
C ALA A 326 -34.48 8.99 -8.14
N ASN A 327 -35.09 8.44 -9.19
CA ASN A 327 -36.01 9.18 -10.02
C ASN A 327 -37.27 9.53 -9.23
N LYS A 328 -37.50 10.82 -8.97
CA LYS A 328 -38.77 11.28 -8.39
C LYS A 328 -39.84 11.23 -9.48
N ILE A 329 -40.70 10.22 -9.46
CA ILE A 329 -41.90 10.19 -10.29
C ILE A 329 -42.89 11.15 -9.64
N LYS A 330 -43.20 12.27 -10.30
CA LYS A 330 -44.27 13.18 -9.88
C LYS A 330 -45.61 12.61 -10.42
N LEU A 331 -46.33 11.93 -9.55
CA LEU A 331 -47.74 11.54 -9.87
C LEU A 331 -48.62 12.78 -9.69
N THR A 332 -49.12 13.35 -10.78
CA THR A 332 -50.16 14.38 -10.72
C THR A 332 -51.49 13.68 -10.85
N LYS A 333 -52.32 13.73 -9.82
CA LYS A 333 -53.71 13.28 -9.88
C LYS A 333 -54.44 14.28 -10.79
N VAL A 334 -54.94 13.81 -11.90
CA VAL A 334 -55.87 14.55 -12.81
C VAL A 334 -57.26 14.47 -12.24
#